data_b610d038877d8aefdcdfb8f5de5240d7
#
_entry.id   b610d038877d8aefdcdfb8f5de5240d7
#
_cell.length_a   1.000
_cell.length_b   1.000
_cell.length_c   1.000
_cell.angle_alpha   90.00
_cell.angle_beta   90.00
_cell.angle_gamma   90.00
#
_symmetry.space_group_name_H-M   'P 1'
#
loop_
_entity.id
_entity.type
_entity.pdbx_description
1 polymer ?
#
loop_
_entity_poly.entity_id
_entity_poly.type
_entity_poly.pdbx_seq_one_letter_code
_entity_poly.pdbx_strand_id
1 'polypeptide(L)'
;EEAADFTIVCPHWGTEYELTPSEEQEAWTEIFLREGVDLVLGTHPHVIEPVEWVTDEETGHKMLVYYSIGNYVNWTSGMGNGVSDRMVGGMAEVTLTKQEAETENSVEITDYHVTALVSHVQSGRNQVTVYPLAGYSQELADRNEITEQDSSFSYEYCVNLCNRVWGNLWR
;
A
#
# COMPACT_ATOMS: atom_id res chain seq x y z
N GLU A 1 -19.84 15.43 -20.98
CA GLU A 1 -19.00 14.62 -20.08
C GLU A 1 -19.66 14.68 -18.73
N GLU A 2 -19.98 13.54 -18.14
CA GLU A 2 -20.41 13.49 -16.74
C GLU A 2 -19.17 13.71 -15.88
N ALA A 3 -19.13 14.79 -15.09
CA ALA A 3 -18.08 15.02 -14.13
C ALA A 3 -18.24 14.02 -12.97
N ALA A 4 -17.18 13.30 -12.63
CA ALA A 4 -17.19 12.47 -11.45
C ALA A 4 -17.05 13.35 -10.19
N ASP A 5 -17.78 13.02 -9.12
CA ASP A 5 -17.67 13.72 -7.82
C ASP A 5 -16.35 13.38 -7.11
N PHE A 6 -15.69 12.24 -7.47
CA PHE A 6 -14.45 11.76 -6.87
C PHE A 6 -13.73 10.81 -7.84
N THR A 7 -12.44 10.99 -8.04
CA THR A 7 -11.66 10.24 -9.02
C THR A 7 -10.59 9.38 -8.32
N ILE A 8 -10.61 8.07 -8.62
CA ILE A 8 -9.61 7.12 -8.11
C ILE A 8 -8.80 6.57 -9.28
N VAL A 9 -7.48 6.60 -9.16
CA VAL A 9 -6.55 5.99 -10.13
C VAL A 9 -5.83 4.81 -9.48
N CYS A 10 -5.78 3.68 -10.17
CA CYS A 10 -5.10 2.47 -9.71
C CYS A 10 -3.94 2.13 -10.68
N PRO A 11 -2.79 2.79 -10.57
CA PRO A 11 -1.68 2.59 -11.47
C PRO A 11 -0.88 1.33 -11.13
N HIS A 12 -0.27 0.74 -12.15
CA HIS A 12 0.72 -0.32 -12.03
C HIS A 12 2.06 0.27 -12.44
N TRP A 13 2.88 0.70 -11.48
CA TRP A 13 4.00 1.61 -11.68
C TRP A 13 5.15 1.34 -10.71
N GLY A 14 6.26 2.07 -10.87
CA GLY A 14 7.39 2.05 -9.94
C GLY A 14 8.40 0.95 -10.22
N THR A 15 9.34 0.78 -9.29
CA THR A 15 10.44 -0.16 -9.40
C THR A 15 10.22 -1.35 -8.47
N GLU A 16 10.36 -2.58 -9.00
CA GLU A 16 10.22 -3.79 -8.18
C GLU A 16 11.21 -3.79 -7.00
N TYR A 17 10.67 -4.11 -5.81
CA TYR A 17 11.40 -4.37 -4.57
C TYR A 17 12.05 -3.13 -3.92
N GLU A 18 11.73 -1.93 -4.38
CA GLU A 18 12.12 -0.68 -3.75
C GLU A 18 11.03 -0.21 -2.77
N LEU A 19 11.45 0.24 -1.57
CA LEU A 19 10.51 0.68 -0.50
C LEU A 19 10.21 2.18 -0.55
N THR A 20 10.76 2.87 -1.54
CA THR A 20 10.59 4.31 -1.76
C THR A 20 10.09 4.55 -3.17
N PRO A 21 9.25 5.56 -3.38
CA PRO A 21 8.78 5.90 -4.71
C PRO A 21 9.92 6.18 -5.68
N SER A 22 9.75 5.76 -6.92
CA SER A 22 10.66 6.07 -8.02
C SER A 22 10.37 7.45 -8.62
N GLU A 23 11.33 8.03 -9.33
CA GLU A 23 11.15 9.28 -10.09
C GLU A 23 9.95 9.20 -11.06
N GLU A 24 9.67 8.02 -11.62
CA GLU A 24 8.50 7.80 -12.47
C GLU A 24 7.18 7.95 -11.69
N GLN A 25 7.11 7.36 -10.49
CA GLN A 25 5.93 7.48 -9.63
C GLN A 25 5.70 8.93 -9.21
N GLU A 26 6.75 9.65 -8.84
CA GLU A 26 6.69 11.07 -8.48
C GLU A 26 6.18 11.92 -9.66
N ALA A 27 6.72 11.70 -10.87
CA ALA A 27 6.30 12.43 -12.06
C ALA A 27 4.83 12.17 -12.42
N TRP A 28 4.34 10.92 -12.32
CA TRP A 28 2.94 10.61 -12.55
C TRP A 28 2.04 11.18 -11.45
N THR A 29 2.51 11.21 -10.20
CA THR A 29 1.78 11.82 -9.08
C THR A 29 1.50 13.31 -9.34
N GLU A 30 2.49 14.07 -9.86
CA GLU A 30 2.30 15.46 -10.25
C GLU A 30 1.25 15.62 -11.38
N ILE A 31 1.25 14.69 -12.35
CA ILE A 31 0.27 14.70 -13.44
C ILE A 31 -1.13 14.43 -12.89
N PHE A 32 -1.30 13.38 -12.07
CA PHE A 32 -2.60 13.04 -11.49
C PHE A 32 -3.16 14.16 -10.61
N LEU A 33 -2.31 14.78 -9.80
CA LEU A 33 -2.68 15.93 -8.96
C LEU A 33 -3.22 17.09 -9.80
N ARG A 34 -2.49 17.47 -10.85
CA ARG A 34 -2.88 18.56 -11.76
C ARG A 34 -4.17 18.26 -12.52
N GLU A 35 -4.44 16.99 -12.86
CA GLU A 35 -5.66 16.55 -13.55
C GLU A 35 -6.85 16.34 -12.59
N GLY A 36 -6.70 16.66 -11.28
CA GLY A 36 -7.77 16.63 -10.30
C GLY A 36 -8.11 15.22 -9.80
N VAL A 37 -7.15 14.31 -9.74
CA VAL A 37 -7.33 13.00 -9.10
C VAL A 37 -7.34 13.17 -7.58
N ASP A 38 -8.23 12.46 -6.88
CA ASP A 38 -8.42 12.56 -5.44
C ASP A 38 -7.70 11.46 -4.66
N LEU A 39 -7.59 10.26 -5.25
CA LEU A 39 -6.99 9.08 -4.61
C LEU A 39 -6.18 8.26 -5.61
N VAL A 40 -4.98 7.87 -5.21
CA VAL A 40 -4.13 6.93 -5.96
C VAL A 40 -3.90 5.67 -5.13
N LEU A 41 -4.13 4.49 -5.72
CA LEU A 41 -3.87 3.18 -5.14
C LEU A 41 -2.85 2.44 -6.02
N GLY A 42 -1.56 2.65 -5.72
CA GLY A 42 -0.44 2.11 -6.49
C GLY A 42 -0.17 0.63 -6.23
N THR A 43 0.29 -0.05 -7.29
CA THR A 43 0.68 -1.46 -7.28
C THR A 43 1.90 -1.67 -8.19
N HIS A 44 2.51 -2.82 -8.19
CA HIS A 44 3.66 -3.29 -8.98
C HIS A 44 4.95 -3.49 -8.15
N PRO A 45 5.40 -2.61 -7.24
CA PRO A 45 6.69 -2.81 -6.56
C PRO A 45 6.83 -4.13 -5.80
N HIS A 46 5.74 -4.85 -5.56
CA HIS A 46 5.69 -6.08 -4.77
C HIS A 46 6.12 -5.93 -3.30
N VAL A 47 6.37 -4.72 -2.88
CA VAL A 47 6.65 -4.29 -1.51
C VAL A 47 5.80 -3.08 -1.18
N ILE A 48 5.68 -2.76 0.09
CA ILE A 48 4.94 -1.59 0.54
C ILE A 48 5.77 -0.33 0.35
N GLU A 49 5.12 0.76 -0.05
CA GLU A 49 5.70 2.10 -0.15
C GLU A 49 4.87 3.10 0.67
N PRO A 50 5.37 4.34 0.90
CA PRO A 50 4.68 5.34 1.70
C PRO A 50 3.25 5.66 1.26
N VAL A 51 2.50 6.22 2.20
CA VAL A 51 1.18 6.83 1.97
C VAL A 51 1.29 8.30 2.33
N GLU A 52 0.97 9.18 1.38
CA GLU A 52 1.20 10.61 1.52
C GLU A 52 0.04 11.44 0.97
N TRP A 53 -0.20 12.60 1.58
CA TRP A 53 -0.99 13.66 0.99
C TRP A 53 -0.10 14.56 0.15
N VAL A 54 -0.49 14.79 -1.09
CA VAL A 54 0.10 15.78 -1.97
C VAL A 54 -0.90 16.92 -2.20
N THR A 55 -0.40 18.15 -2.31
CA THR A 55 -1.24 19.33 -2.44
C THR A 55 -0.77 20.17 -3.61
N ASP A 56 -1.69 20.57 -4.46
CA ASP A 56 -1.46 21.58 -5.49
C ASP A 56 -1.53 22.97 -4.84
N GLU A 57 -0.40 23.64 -4.78
CA GLU A 57 -0.27 24.96 -4.14
C GLU A 57 -1.05 26.08 -4.88
N GLU A 58 -1.37 25.89 -6.16
CA GLU A 58 -2.09 26.89 -6.95
C GLU A 58 -3.60 26.78 -6.74
N THR A 59 -4.13 25.57 -6.71
CA THR A 59 -5.58 25.29 -6.60
C THR A 59 -6.03 24.96 -5.18
N GLY A 60 -5.10 24.52 -4.33
CA GLY A 60 -5.38 23.97 -3.00
C GLY A 60 -5.96 22.54 -3.03
N HIS A 61 -6.05 21.91 -4.22
CA HIS A 61 -6.49 20.54 -4.37
C HIS A 61 -5.53 19.57 -3.64
N LYS A 62 -6.10 18.53 -3.02
CA LYS A 62 -5.34 17.52 -2.27
C LYS A 62 -5.66 16.13 -2.77
N MET A 63 -4.62 15.33 -2.97
CA MET A 63 -4.72 13.95 -3.40
C MET A 63 -4.03 13.04 -2.39
N LEU A 64 -4.70 11.96 -1.98
CA LEU A 64 -4.09 10.92 -1.15
C LEU A 64 -3.44 9.86 -2.05
N VAL A 65 -2.17 9.58 -1.81
CA VAL A 65 -1.39 8.62 -2.62
C VAL A 65 -0.92 7.46 -1.75
N TYR A 66 -1.39 6.26 -2.02
CA TYR A 66 -0.77 5.01 -1.63
C TYR A 66 0.17 4.61 -2.76
N TYR A 67 1.47 4.85 -2.63
CA TYR A 67 2.44 4.58 -3.70
C TYR A 67 2.51 3.09 -4.05
N SER A 68 2.52 2.21 -3.05
CA SER A 68 2.33 0.78 -3.23
C SER A 68 1.74 0.14 -1.98
N ILE A 69 0.71 -0.68 -2.18
CA ILE A 69 0.11 -1.51 -1.13
C ILE A 69 0.75 -2.91 -1.02
N GLY A 70 1.82 -3.18 -1.78
CA GLY A 70 2.52 -4.46 -1.75
C GLY A 70 1.72 -5.64 -2.28
N ASN A 71 2.11 -6.85 -1.86
CA ASN A 71 1.45 -8.09 -2.25
C ASN A 71 0.23 -8.42 -1.38
N TYR A 72 -0.83 -8.95 -2.01
CA TYR A 72 -1.98 -9.49 -1.27
C TYR A 72 -1.83 -11.01 -1.06
N VAL A 73 -1.96 -11.81 -2.12
CA VAL A 73 -1.79 -13.27 -2.07
C VAL A 73 -0.62 -13.73 -2.95
N ASN A 74 0.05 -12.80 -3.59
CA ASN A 74 1.14 -13.12 -4.48
C ASN A 74 2.40 -13.44 -3.67
N TRP A 75 3.01 -14.56 -4.00
CA TRP A 75 4.31 -14.98 -3.50
C TRP A 75 5.31 -14.83 -4.65
N THR A 76 6.11 -13.80 -4.59
CA THR A 76 7.20 -13.61 -5.54
C THR A 76 8.37 -14.52 -5.14
N SER A 77 8.90 -15.30 -6.09
CA SER A 77 9.96 -16.26 -5.84
C SER A 77 11.17 -15.66 -5.10
N GLY A 78 11.91 -16.49 -4.37
CA GLY A 78 13.03 -16.07 -3.52
C GLY A 78 14.30 -15.62 -4.24
N MET A 79 14.16 -15.01 -5.40
CA MET A 79 15.29 -14.43 -6.16
C MET A 79 15.40 -12.93 -5.83
N GLY A 80 16.62 -12.48 -5.57
CA GLY A 80 16.92 -11.05 -5.31
C GLY A 80 16.81 -10.64 -3.84
N ASN A 81 17.04 -9.36 -3.58
CA ASN A 81 17.00 -8.77 -2.25
C ASN A 81 15.56 -8.54 -1.77
N GLY A 82 15.38 -8.35 -0.44
CA GLY A 82 14.09 -7.95 0.13
C GLY A 82 13.02 -9.02 0.06
N VAL A 83 13.38 -10.30 0.13
CA VAL A 83 12.40 -11.42 0.08
C VAL A 83 11.39 -11.31 1.22
N SER A 84 11.83 -10.97 2.43
CA SER A 84 10.95 -10.77 3.58
C SER A 84 10.04 -9.54 3.43
N ASP A 85 10.51 -8.47 2.77
CA ASP A 85 9.71 -7.26 2.51
C ASP A 85 8.48 -7.58 1.66
N ARG A 86 8.61 -8.51 0.69
CA ARG A 86 7.53 -8.92 -0.21
C ARG A 86 6.42 -9.73 0.48
N MET A 87 6.67 -10.18 1.70
CA MET A 87 5.68 -10.91 2.50
C MET A 87 4.71 -9.97 3.22
N VAL A 88 5.02 -8.68 3.26
CA VAL A 88 4.17 -7.66 3.85
C VAL A 88 3.43 -6.90 2.76
N GLY A 89 2.14 -6.81 2.91
CA GLY A 89 1.26 -6.02 2.06
C GLY A 89 0.26 -5.23 2.90
N GLY A 90 -0.67 -4.57 2.22
CA GLY A 90 -1.71 -3.79 2.89
C GLY A 90 -3.03 -3.81 2.15
N MET A 91 -4.06 -3.52 2.89
CA MET A 91 -5.37 -3.17 2.39
C MET A 91 -5.64 -1.71 2.74
N ALA A 92 -5.78 -0.87 1.73
CA ALA A 92 -6.13 0.53 1.90
C ALA A 92 -7.60 0.62 2.34
N GLU A 93 -7.84 1.32 3.44
CA GLU A 93 -9.19 1.62 3.92
C GLU A 93 -9.36 3.14 3.91
N VAL A 94 -10.35 3.61 3.15
CA VAL A 94 -10.61 5.05 2.96
C VAL A 94 -12.10 5.31 3.14
N THR A 95 -12.43 6.26 4.01
CA THR A 95 -13.81 6.71 4.22
C THR A 95 -14.06 7.97 3.42
N LEU A 96 -15.02 7.90 2.51
CA LEU A 96 -15.48 9.03 1.72
C LEU A 96 -16.78 9.59 2.32
N THR A 97 -16.83 10.90 2.50
CA THR A 97 -18.03 11.60 2.96
C THR A 97 -18.48 12.59 1.89
N LYS A 98 -19.72 12.41 1.41
CA LYS A 98 -20.35 13.34 0.48
C LYS A 98 -21.05 14.43 1.28
N GLN A 99 -20.74 15.68 0.98
CA GLN A 99 -21.45 16.85 1.48
C GLN A 99 -22.36 17.40 0.37
N GLU A 100 -23.65 17.45 0.66
CA GLU A 100 -24.63 18.04 -0.25
C GLU A 100 -24.77 19.53 0.09
N ALA A 101 -24.46 20.39 -0.87
CA ALA A 101 -24.65 21.83 -0.76
C ALA A 101 -25.55 22.34 -1.88
N GLU A 102 -26.19 23.51 -1.68
CA GLU A 102 -27.12 24.09 -2.68
C GLU A 102 -26.46 24.44 -4.00
N THR A 103 -25.13 24.62 -4.03
CA THR A 103 -24.40 25.09 -5.21
C THR A 103 -23.44 24.05 -5.79
N GLU A 104 -22.86 23.19 -4.97
CA GLU A 104 -21.88 22.20 -5.41
C GLU A 104 -21.77 21.06 -4.38
N ASN A 105 -21.84 19.80 -4.83
CA ASN A 105 -21.57 18.64 -4.01
C ASN A 105 -20.06 18.46 -3.92
N SER A 106 -19.54 18.14 -2.73
CA SER A 106 -18.16 17.75 -2.55
C SER A 106 -18.06 16.37 -1.92
N VAL A 107 -17.03 15.62 -2.29
CA VAL A 107 -16.68 14.34 -1.67
C VAL A 107 -15.28 14.48 -1.08
N GLU A 108 -15.16 14.17 0.19
CA GLU A 108 -13.91 14.31 0.93
C GLU A 108 -13.49 13.00 1.57
N ILE A 109 -12.18 12.77 1.65
CA ILE A 109 -11.61 11.70 2.46
C ILE A 109 -11.62 12.16 3.92
N THR A 110 -12.43 11.51 4.76
CA THR A 110 -12.58 11.86 6.19
C THR A 110 -11.82 10.94 7.13
N ASP A 111 -11.44 9.75 6.67
CA ASP A 111 -10.57 8.81 7.39
C ASP A 111 -9.82 7.93 6.40
N TYR A 112 -8.59 7.56 6.74
CA TYR A 112 -7.78 6.65 5.93
C TYR A 112 -6.73 5.94 6.78
N HIS A 113 -6.49 4.69 6.48
CA HIS A 113 -5.43 3.88 7.10
C HIS A 113 -5.11 2.66 6.24
N VAL A 114 -4.18 1.85 6.71
CA VAL A 114 -3.81 0.58 6.09
C VAL A 114 -4.03 -0.55 7.09
N THR A 115 -4.80 -1.55 6.72
CA THR A 115 -4.75 -2.84 7.42
C THR A 115 -3.53 -3.61 6.91
N ALA A 116 -2.52 -3.76 7.77
CA ALA A 116 -1.30 -4.48 7.41
C ALA A 116 -1.57 -5.98 7.28
N LEU A 117 -1.03 -6.58 6.22
CA LEU A 117 -1.24 -7.98 5.85
C LEU A 117 0.11 -8.71 5.76
N VAL A 118 0.09 -10.01 6.06
CA VAL A 118 1.25 -10.91 5.91
C VAL A 118 0.87 -12.11 5.06
N SER A 119 1.65 -12.35 4.01
CA SER A 119 1.57 -13.57 3.21
C SER A 119 2.29 -14.71 3.92
N HIS A 120 1.58 -15.79 4.20
CA HIS A 120 2.09 -16.98 4.86
C HIS A 120 2.21 -18.12 3.87
N VAL A 121 3.43 -18.55 3.61
CA VAL A 121 3.78 -19.61 2.65
C VAL A 121 3.96 -20.92 3.39
N GLN A 122 3.35 -21.99 2.89
CA GLN A 122 3.39 -23.33 3.50
C GLN A 122 3.22 -24.43 2.45
N SER A 123 3.29 -25.69 2.88
CA SER A 123 3.06 -26.88 2.04
C SER A 123 4.03 -26.98 0.84
N GLY A 124 5.33 -26.77 1.08
CA GLY A 124 6.35 -26.77 0.04
C GLY A 124 6.17 -25.62 -0.95
N ARG A 125 5.70 -24.47 -0.46
CA ARG A 125 5.42 -23.26 -1.25
C ARG A 125 4.28 -23.40 -2.27
N ASN A 126 3.42 -24.37 -2.07
CA ASN A 126 2.25 -24.59 -2.93
C ASN A 126 0.97 -23.94 -2.40
N GLN A 127 1.03 -23.38 -1.18
CA GLN A 127 -0.10 -22.72 -0.54
C GLN A 127 0.33 -21.39 0.09
N VAL A 128 -0.43 -20.35 -0.19
CA VAL A 128 -0.27 -19.03 0.44
C VAL A 128 -1.57 -18.64 1.11
N THR A 129 -1.48 -18.22 2.36
CA THR A 129 -2.60 -17.68 3.13
C THR A 129 -2.25 -16.27 3.58
N VAL A 130 -3.19 -15.34 3.50
CA VAL A 130 -2.99 -13.96 3.96
C VAL A 130 -3.60 -13.79 5.34
N TYR A 131 -2.84 -13.22 6.25
CA TYR A 131 -3.28 -12.89 7.60
C TYR A 131 -3.19 -11.37 7.83
N PRO A 132 -4.17 -10.75 8.51
CA PRO A 132 -3.95 -9.45 9.12
C PRO A 132 -2.76 -9.54 10.09
N LEU A 133 -1.83 -8.58 10.03
CA LEU A 133 -0.65 -8.58 10.91
C LEU A 133 -1.05 -8.54 12.39
N ALA A 134 -2.14 -7.87 12.74
CA ALA A 134 -2.70 -7.84 14.10
C ALA A 134 -3.10 -9.25 14.63
N GLY A 135 -3.40 -10.18 13.74
CA GLY A 135 -3.70 -11.58 14.06
C GLY A 135 -2.55 -12.55 13.78
N TYR A 136 -1.42 -12.07 13.28
CA TYR A 136 -0.23 -12.86 13.01
C TYR A 136 0.61 -12.99 14.28
N SER A 137 1.25 -14.12 14.50
CA SER A 137 2.06 -14.37 15.71
C SER A 137 3.49 -14.78 15.34
N GLN A 138 4.41 -14.70 16.30
CA GLN A 138 5.76 -15.23 16.11
C GLN A 138 5.72 -16.73 15.80
N GLU A 139 4.82 -17.51 16.42
CA GLU A 139 4.66 -18.93 16.12
C GLU A 139 4.26 -19.18 14.66
N LEU A 140 3.41 -18.32 14.09
CA LEU A 140 3.08 -18.38 12.65
C LEU A 140 4.29 -17.96 11.81
N ALA A 141 4.99 -16.90 12.19
CA ALA A 141 6.19 -16.46 11.47
C ALA A 141 7.27 -17.56 11.41
N ASP A 142 7.51 -18.26 12.51
CA ASP A 142 8.48 -19.37 12.57
C ASP A 142 8.12 -20.54 11.64
N ARG A 143 6.84 -20.69 11.32
CA ARG A 143 6.33 -21.73 10.39
C ARG A 143 6.16 -21.25 8.95
N ASN A 144 6.40 -19.98 8.69
CA ASN A 144 6.37 -19.46 7.33
C ASN A 144 7.60 -19.96 6.56
N GLU A 145 7.38 -20.68 5.47
CA GLU A 145 8.48 -21.28 4.69
C GLU A 145 9.42 -20.26 4.05
N ILE A 146 9.08 -18.96 4.10
CA ILE A 146 9.99 -17.89 3.69
C ILE A 146 11.26 -17.86 4.55
N THR A 147 11.20 -18.29 5.81
CA THR A 147 12.34 -18.36 6.73
C THR A 147 13.48 -19.24 6.22
N GLU A 148 13.19 -20.20 5.33
CA GLU A 148 14.19 -21.02 4.64
C GLU A 148 15.02 -20.22 3.63
N GLN A 149 14.49 -19.12 3.13
CA GLN A 149 15.14 -18.26 2.13
C GLN A 149 15.73 -17.01 2.77
N ASP A 150 15.03 -16.46 3.75
CA ASP A 150 15.45 -15.26 4.49
C ASP A 150 15.17 -15.49 5.99
N SER A 151 16.21 -15.86 6.72
CA SER A 151 16.13 -16.12 8.15
C SER A 151 15.88 -14.87 9.01
N SER A 152 15.86 -13.68 8.42
CA SER A 152 15.51 -12.43 9.10
C SER A 152 14.00 -12.26 9.26
N PHE A 153 13.18 -13.01 8.50
CA PHE A 153 11.73 -12.93 8.59
C PHE A 153 11.24 -13.33 9.98
N SER A 154 10.43 -12.47 10.57
CA SER A 154 9.81 -12.66 11.87
C SER A 154 8.56 -11.78 12.02
N TYR A 155 7.75 -12.00 13.03
CA TYR A 155 6.67 -11.08 13.38
C TYR A 155 7.18 -9.65 13.62
N GLU A 156 8.29 -9.53 14.38
CA GLU A 156 8.92 -8.24 14.66
C GLU A 156 9.44 -7.57 13.37
N TYR A 157 9.98 -8.34 12.42
CA TYR A 157 10.38 -7.83 11.12
C TYR A 157 9.21 -7.15 10.41
N CYS A 158 8.05 -7.81 10.33
CA CYS A 158 6.86 -7.28 9.68
C CYS A 158 6.39 -5.98 10.36
N VAL A 159 6.34 -5.96 11.70
CA VAL A 159 5.98 -4.76 12.48
C VAL A 159 6.94 -3.61 12.22
N ASN A 160 8.25 -3.88 12.23
CA ASN A 160 9.27 -2.86 12.00
C ASN A 160 9.23 -2.30 10.57
N LEU A 161 8.94 -3.15 9.58
CA LEU A 161 8.75 -2.72 8.20
C LEU A 161 7.55 -1.78 8.07
N CYS A 162 6.39 -2.16 8.61
CA CYS A 162 5.19 -1.32 8.60
C CYS A 162 5.43 0.02 9.31
N ASN A 163 6.08 0.01 10.49
CA ASN A 163 6.41 1.23 11.22
C ASN A 163 7.35 2.15 10.43
N ARG A 164 8.31 1.58 9.72
CA ARG A 164 9.28 2.33 8.90
C ARG A 164 8.62 3.00 7.70
N VAL A 165 7.70 2.29 7.02
CA VAL A 165 7.11 2.74 5.76
C VAL A 165 5.83 3.56 6.00
N TRP A 166 4.94 3.11 6.87
CA TRP A 166 3.62 3.70 7.08
C TRP A 166 3.49 4.47 8.40
N GLY A 167 4.48 4.37 9.30
CA GLY A 167 4.41 5.04 10.60
C GLY A 167 3.19 4.61 11.42
N ASN A 168 2.31 5.55 11.73
CA ASN A 168 1.09 5.31 12.51
C ASN A 168 -0.16 5.04 11.65
N LEU A 169 -0.03 4.94 10.34
CA LEU A 169 -1.17 4.76 9.44
C LEU A 169 -1.67 3.32 9.36
N TRP A 170 -0.90 2.35 9.82
CA TRP A 170 -1.28 0.95 9.79
C TRP A 170 -1.84 0.43 11.11
N ARG A 171 -2.69 -0.60 11.03
CA ARG A 171 -3.28 -1.35 12.15
C ARG A 171 -3.59 -2.81 11.78
#